data_b887e5487ddcaa0b4652fdd71f0c79f4
#
_entry.id   b887e5487ddcaa0b4652fdd71f0c79f4
#
_cell.length_a   1.000
_cell.length_b   1.000
_cell.length_c   1.000
_cell.angle_alpha   90.00
_cell.angle_beta   90.00
_cell.angle_gamma   90.00
#
_symmetry.space_group_name_H-M   'P 1'
#
loop_
_entity.id
_entity.type
_entity.pdbx_description
1 polymer ?
#
loop_
_entity_poly.entity_id
_entity_poly.type
_entity_poly.pdbx_seq_one_letter_code
_entity_poly.pdbx_strand_id
1 'polypeptide(L)'
;MKRNFLFSWYQTPRGKLLQQLEADYLRRSITVSCQQIVLQIGGLGWENEFIDCTLYQNYTVLDAKKLGYEATRKIQAKAHHLPLQSDSVDMVILPHLLEFDAHRFQTMREVERVLKPEGLLVVLNFNPWSLWVRYQYLWDKKMADSWSGHFMSRARILDWLKLLNFEVTSSSEFGLDSIHSKQGKFITQSHSFFATAYAIKAIKRRYQLIPLTPVKNEHHSLVLANTLNSSIRSEKHD
;
A
#
# COMPACT_ATOMS: atom_id res chain seq x y z
N MET A 1 -14.86 -11.90 -12.84
CA MET A 1 -16.18 -11.42 -13.32
C MET A 1 -16.92 -10.60 -12.29
N LYS A 2 -16.56 -10.69 -11.05
CA LYS A 2 -17.28 -10.13 -9.89
C LYS A 2 -17.16 -8.62 -9.74
N ARG A 3 -16.12 -8.02 -10.34
CA ARG A 3 -15.85 -6.58 -10.24
C ARG A 3 -16.75 -5.71 -11.13
N ASN A 4 -17.45 -6.28 -12.10
CA ASN A 4 -18.39 -5.52 -12.94
C ASN A 4 -19.55 -4.92 -12.12
N PHE A 5 -19.87 -5.54 -10.98
CA PHE A 5 -20.84 -4.98 -10.04
C PHE A 5 -20.43 -3.62 -9.51
N LEU A 6 -19.12 -3.41 -9.25
CA LEU A 6 -18.60 -2.13 -8.76
C LEU A 6 -18.99 -0.96 -9.67
N PHE A 7 -18.96 -1.17 -10.98
CA PHE A 7 -19.34 -0.12 -11.95
C PHE A 7 -20.83 0.22 -11.88
N SER A 8 -21.72 -0.77 -11.80
CA SER A 8 -23.15 -0.52 -11.64
C SER A 8 -23.48 0.12 -10.30
N TRP A 9 -22.75 -0.26 -9.26
CA TRP A 9 -22.93 0.30 -7.93
C TRP A 9 -22.53 1.78 -7.85
N TYR A 10 -21.41 2.19 -8.47
CA TYR A 10 -21.02 3.59 -8.56
C TYR A 10 -22.02 4.47 -9.35
N GLN A 11 -22.94 3.88 -10.12
CA GLN A 11 -24.03 4.64 -10.74
C GLN A 11 -25.18 4.96 -9.76
N THR A 12 -25.23 4.31 -8.61
CA THR A 12 -26.24 4.63 -7.59
C THR A 12 -25.89 5.95 -6.87
N PRO A 13 -26.88 6.67 -6.29
CA PRO A 13 -26.62 7.93 -5.58
C PRO A 13 -25.58 7.79 -4.46
N ARG A 14 -25.62 6.67 -3.72
CA ARG A 14 -24.65 6.38 -2.65
C ARG A 14 -23.28 6.02 -3.20
N GLY A 15 -23.25 5.28 -4.29
CA GLY A 15 -22.02 4.94 -4.99
C GLY A 15 -21.30 6.19 -5.52
N LYS A 16 -22.04 7.14 -6.10
CA LYS A 16 -21.48 8.42 -6.55
C LYS A 16 -20.88 9.24 -5.40
N LEU A 17 -21.54 9.25 -4.25
CA LEU A 17 -20.99 9.93 -3.07
C LEU A 17 -19.68 9.29 -2.61
N LEU A 18 -19.62 7.95 -2.52
CA LEU A 18 -18.37 7.27 -2.19
C LEU A 18 -17.29 7.54 -3.24
N GLN A 19 -17.63 7.47 -4.53
CA GLN A 19 -16.73 7.79 -5.64
C GLN A 19 -16.10 9.18 -5.47
N GLN A 20 -16.88 10.20 -5.12
CA GLN A 20 -16.37 11.55 -4.86
C GLN A 20 -15.39 11.57 -3.67
N LEU A 21 -15.73 10.91 -2.56
CA LEU A 21 -14.86 10.84 -1.38
C LEU A 21 -13.55 10.12 -1.69
N GLU A 22 -13.61 9.04 -2.44
CA GLU A 22 -12.43 8.28 -2.86
C GLU A 22 -11.59 9.05 -3.87
N ALA A 23 -12.21 9.73 -4.84
CA ALA A 23 -11.52 10.60 -5.79
C ALA A 23 -10.78 11.72 -5.07
N ASP A 24 -11.43 12.40 -4.13
CA ASP A 24 -10.81 13.44 -3.32
C ASP A 24 -9.65 12.92 -2.47
N TYR A 25 -9.80 11.72 -1.90
CA TYR A 25 -8.72 11.08 -1.16
C TYR A 25 -7.54 10.73 -2.06
N LEU A 26 -7.78 10.10 -3.20
CA LEU A 26 -6.75 9.73 -4.17
C LEU A 26 -6.03 10.97 -4.68
N ARG A 27 -6.74 12.04 -5.06
CA ARG A 27 -6.15 13.31 -5.52
C ARG A 27 -5.17 13.89 -4.51
N ARG A 28 -5.49 13.82 -3.22
CA ARG A 28 -4.59 14.28 -2.13
C ARG A 28 -3.46 13.29 -1.82
N SER A 29 -3.66 12.01 -2.12
CA SER A 29 -2.70 10.94 -1.82
C SER A 29 -1.65 10.79 -2.91
N ILE A 30 -1.93 11.22 -4.14
CA ILE A 30 -0.99 11.21 -5.25
C ILE A 30 0.02 12.34 -5.03
N THR A 31 1.12 12.01 -4.36
CA THR A 31 2.20 12.95 -4.01
C THR A 31 3.45 12.77 -4.86
N VAL A 32 3.40 11.85 -5.82
CA VAL A 32 4.49 11.62 -6.78
C VAL A 32 4.51 12.69 -7.86
N SER A 33 5.68 12.99 -8.42
CA SER A 33 5.79 13.93 -9.53
C SER A 33 5.19 13.36 -10.82
N CYS A 34 4.83 14.23 -11.77
CA CYS A 34 4.24 13.81 -13.05
C CYS A 34 5.17 12.92 -13.89
N GLN A 35 6.47 12.94 -13.63
CA GLN A 35 7.47 12.11 -14.32
C GLN A 35 7.58 10.70 -13.75
N GLN A 36 7.09 10.48 -12.54
CA GLN A 36 7.15 9.19 -11.87
C GLN A 36 6.10 8.23 -12.43
N ILE A 37 6.40 6.94 -12.32
CA ILE A 37 5.55 5.88 -12.87
C ILE A 37 4.48 5.52 -11.83
N VAL A 38 3.23 5.72 -12.22
CA VAL A 38 2.05 5.38 -11.40
C VAL A 38 1.32 4.20 -12.05
N LEU A 39 1.15 3.13 -11.32
CA LEU A 39 0.42 1.94 -11.74
C LEU A 39 -0.88 1.81 -10.94
N GLN A 40 -2.00 1.83 -11.61
CA GLN A 40 -3.26 1.38 -11.01
C GLN A 40 -3.56 -0.04 -11.42
N ILE A 41 -3.82 -0.92 -10.46
CA ILE A 41 -4.24 -2.29 -10.73
C ILE A 41 -5.73 -2.42 -10.49
N GLY A 42 -6.44 -2.58 -11.59
CA GLY A 42 -7.89 -2.59 -11.65
C GLY A 42 -8.50 -1.25 -12.05
N GLY A 43 -9.10 -1.20 -13.24
CA GLY A 43 -9.76 0.00 -13.78
C GLY A 43 -11.04 0.34 -13.03
N LEU A 44 -11.32 1.63 -12.83
CA LEU A 44 -12.54 2.15 -12.22
C LEU A 44 -13.47 2.78 -13.27
N GLY A 45 -12.91 3.34 -14.35
CA GLY A 45 -13.64 4.03 -15.41
C GLY A 45 -13.85 5.53 -15.16
N TRP A 46 -13.40 6.03 -14.01
CA TRP A 46 -13.49 7.43 -13.60
C TRP A 46 -12.15 7.99 -13.09
N GLU A 47 -11.05 7.45 -13.60
CA GLU A 47 -9.68 7.81 -13.22
C GLU A 47 -9.40 9.31 -13.43
N ASN A 48 -10.04 9.94 -14.42
CA ASN A 48 -9.94 11.37 -14.69
C ASN A 48 -10.45 12.28 -13.55
N GLU A 49 -11.20 11.73 -12.60
CA GLU A 49 -11.69 12.52 -11.46
C GLU A 49 -10.61 12.77 -10.41
N PHE A 50 -9.58 11.93 -10.33
CA PHE A 50 -8.54 12.04 -9.30
C PHE A 50 -7.13 12.22 -9.86
N ILE A 51 -6.90 11.94 -11.13
CA ILE A 51 -5.60 12.13 -11.78
C ILE A 51 -5.79 12.79 -13.14
N ASP A 52 -4.97 13.80 -13.42
CA ASP A 52 -4.91 14.39 -14.74
C ASP A 52 -4.07 13.52 -15.66
N CYS A 53 -4.73 12.72 -16.50
CA CYS A 53 -4.09 11.80 -17.42
C CYS A 53 -3.23 12.51 -18.48
N THR A 54 -3.39 13.82 -18.67
CA THR A 54 -2.58 14.62 -19.61
C THR A 54 -1.24 15.01 -18.99
N LEU A 55 -1.22 15.32 -17.69
CA LEU A 55 -0.02 15.64 -16.93
C LEU A 55 0.78 14.38 -16.55
N TYR A 56 0.08 13.34 -16.11
CA TYR A 56 0.69 12.07 -15.70
C TYR A 56 0.84 11.10 -16.88
N GLN A 57 1.74 11.39 -17.81
CA GLN A 57 1.96 10.55 -19.00
C GLN A 57 2.40 9.11 -18.66
N ASN A 58 2.99 8.89 -17.51
CA ASN A 58 3.42 7.59 -17.02
C ASN A 58 2.39 6.91 -16.11
N TYR A 59 1.15 7.40 -16.10
CA TYR A 59 0.04 6.72 -15.44
C TYR A 59 -0.51 5.60 -16.31
N THR A 60 -0.58 4.40 -15.74
CA THR A 60 -1.02 3.20 -16.46
C THR A 60 -2.03 2.42 -15.63
N VAL A 61 -3.11 2.00 -16.26
CA VAL A 61 -4.11 1.11 -15.66
C VAL A 61 -3.87 -0.32 -16.14
N LEU A 62 -3.66 -1.24 -15.21
CA LEU A 62 -3.55 -2.67 -15.50
C LEU A 62 -4.84 -3.36 -15.07
N ASP A 63 -5.48 -4.02 -16.01
CA ASP A 63 -6.72 -4.78 -15.74
C ASP A 63 -6.81 -5.99 -16.68
N ALA A 64 -7.33 -7.12 -16.17
CA ALA A 64 -7.49 -8.34 -16.95
C ALA A 64 -8.47 -8.19 -18.12
N LYS A 65 -9.40 -7.22 -18.04
CA LYS A 65 -10.42 -6.92 -19.05
C LYS A 65 -10.23 -5.59 -19.76
N LYS A 66 -9.08 -4.93 -19.60
CA LYS A 66 -8.80 -3.58 -20.11
C LYS A 66 -9.81 -2.53 -19.65
N LEU A 67 -10.37 -2.68 -18.45
CA LEU A 67 -11.23 -1.68 -17.85
C LEU A 67 -10.41 -0.45 -17.43
N GLY A 68 -11.06 0.69 -17.31
CA GLY A 68 -10.45 1.97 -16.95
C GLY A 68 -10.92 3.10 -17.86
N TYR A 69 -10.62 4.34 -17.47
CA TYR A 69 -10.96 5.52 -18.26
C TYR A 69 -10.32 5.47 -19.66
N GLU A 70 -11.04 5.93 -20.68
CA GLU A 70 -10.68 5.70 -22.08
C GLU A 70 -9.32 6.29 -22.47
N ALA A 71 -9.00 7.48 -21.97
CA ALA A 71 -7.75 8.18 -22.27
C ALA A 71 -6.52 7.65 -21.51
N THR A 72 -6.66 6.66 -20.61
CA THR A 72 -5.53 6.12 -19.87
C THR A 72 -4.77 5.06 -20.68
N ARG A 73 -3.46 4.94 -20.45
CA ARG A 73 -2.68 3.80 -20.94
C ARG A 73 -3.15 2.54 -20.23
N LYS A 74 -3.39 1.46 -21.00
CA LYS A 74 -3.95 0.22 -20.46
C LYS A 74 -3.05 -0.96 -20.77
N ILE A 75 -2.74 -1.75 -19.73
CA ILE A 75 -2.07 -3.04 -19.85
C ILE A 75 -3.08 -4.14 -19.52
N GLN A 76 -3.24 -5.09 -20.42
CA GLN A 76 -4.07 -6.26 -20.17
C GLN A 76 -3.21 -7.36 -19.55
N ALA A 77 -3.34 -7.56 -18.25
CA ALA A 77 -2.64 -8.61 -17.53
C ALA A 77 -3.41 -9.04 -16.27
N LYS A 78 -2.99 -10.15 -15.69
CA LYS A 78 -3.50 -10.62 -14.39
C LYS A 78 -2.74 -9.91 -13.26
N ALA A 79 -3.46 -9.48 -12.23
CA ALA A 79 -2.87 -8.76 -11.10
C ALA A 79 -1.79 -9.57 -10.33
N HIS A 80 -1.92 -10.89 -10.29
CA HIS A 80 -0.97 -11.80 -9.65
C HIS A 80 0.21 -12.24 -10.54
N HIS A 81 0.34 -11.68 -11.75
CA HIS A 81 1.47 -11.84 -12.67
C HIS A 81 1.66 -10.54 -13.45
N LEU A 82 2.38 -9.60 -12.84
CA LEU A 82 2.61 -8.29 -13.45
C LEU A 82 3.73 -8.36 -14.49
N PRO A 83 3.49 -7.97 -15.74
CA PRO A 83 4.52 -7.95 -16.80
C PRO A 83 5.42 -6.71 -16.66
N LEU A 84 5.92 -6.46 -15.47
CA LEU A 84 6.75 -5.31 -15.12
C LEU A 84 8.00 -5.78 -14.39
N GLN A 85 9.09 -5.04 -14.58
CA GLN A 85 10.35 -5.28 -13.89
C GLN A 85 10.20 -5.01 -12.39
N SER A 86 10.99 -5.69 -11.57
CA SER A 86 11.10 -5.42 -10.14
C SER A 86 11.63 -4.01 -9.91
N ASP A 87 11.17 -3.36 -8.83
CA ASP A 87 11.61 -2.02 -8.41
C ASP A 87 11.51 -0.96 -9.54
N SER A 88 10.45 -1.01 -10.36
CA SER A 88 10.27 -0.14 -11.53
C SER A 88 9.19 0.93 -11.37
N VAL A 89 8.27 0.76 -10.44
CA VAL A 89 7.09 1.60 -10.25
C VAL A 89 7.24 2.47 -9.00
N ASP A 90 6.92 3.77 -9.10
CA ASP A 90 7.03 4.71 -7.97
C ASP A 90 5.79 4.70 -7.07
N MET A 91 4.62 4.45 -7.66
CA MET A 91 3.36 4.41 -6.93
C MET A 91 2.42 3.33 -7.47
N VAL A 92 1.81 2.56 -6.59
CA VAL A 92 0.76 1.58 -6.93
C VAL A 92 -0.55 1.95 -6.24
N ILE A 93 -1.66 1.91 -7.00
CA ILE A 93 -3.02 2.13 -6.51
C ILE A 93 -3.83 0.85 -6.71
N LEU A 94 -4.44 0.34 -5.63
CA LEU A 94 -5.31 -0.85 -5.62
C LEU A 94 -6.74 -0.45 -5.25
N PRO A 95 -7.56 0.03 -6.20
CA PRO A 95 -8.91 0.44 -5.89
C PRO A 95 -9.85 -0.78 -5.92
N HIS A 96 -10.36 -1.20 -4.76
CA HIS A 96 -11.31 -2.31 -4.61
C HIS A 96 -10.91 -3.57 -5.39
N LEU A 97 -9.61 -3.85 -5.47
CA LEU A 97 -9.10 -5.00 -6.20
C LEU A 97 -9.08 -6.25 -5.32
N LEU A 98 -8.52 -6.13 -4.11
CA LEU A 98 -8.20 -7.28 -3.25
C LEU A 98 -9.45 -8.04 -2.79
N GLU A 99 -10.60 -7.39 -2.78
CA GLU A 99 -11.89 -7.98 -2.42
C GLU A 99 -12.39 -8.97 -3.46
N PHE A 100 -12.06 -8.71 -4.73
CA PHE A 100 -12.55 -9.48 -5.88
C PHE A 100 -11.48 -10.39 -6.48
N ASP A 101 -10.24 -10.30 -6.01
CA ASP A 101 -9.12 -11.11 -6.49
C ASP A 101 -9.02 -12.42 -5.69
N ALA A 102 -9.09 -13.54 -6.39
CA ALA A 102 -8.90 -14.86 -5.79
C ALA A 102 -7.45 -15.10 -5.35
N HIS A 103 -6.49 -14.46 -6.03
CA HIS A 103 -5.05 -14.60 -5.82
C HIS A 103 -4.43 -13.41 -5.07
N ARG A 104 -5.21 -12.76 -4.22
CA ARG A 104 -4.87 -11.50 -3.53
C ARG A 104 -3.51 -11.49 -2.82
N PHE A 105 -3.07 -12.61 -2.25
CA PHE A 105 -1.75 -12.73 -1.64
C PHE A 105 -0.61 -12.66 -2.67
N GLN A 106 -0.80 -13.35 -3.80
CA GLN A 106 0.17 -13.30 -4.89
C GLN A 106 0.19 -11.90 -5.50
N THR A 107 -0.97 -11.27 -5.67
CA THR A 107 -1.09 -9.88 -6.13
C THR A 107 -0.34 -8.92 -5.21
N MET A 108 -0.47 -9.05 -3.88
CA MET A 108 0.28 -8.19 -2.94
C MET A 108 1.80 -8.43 -3.00
N ARG A 109 2.25 -9.66 -3.23
CA ARG A 109 3.68 -9.95 -3.45
C ARG A 109 4.19 -9.37 -4.77
N GLU A 110 3.39 -9.43 -5.83
CA GLU A 110 3.73 -8.80 -7.11
C GLU A 110 3.79 -7.28 -7.00
N VAL A 111 2.86 -6.68 -6.25
CA VAL A 111 2.89 -5.24 -5.93
C VAL A 111 4.18 -4.88 -5.17
N GLU A 112 4.52 -5.66 -4.15
CA GLU A 112 5.79 -5.46 -3.42
C GLU A 112 6.99 -5.59 -4.36
N ARG A 113 7.02 -6.59 -5.24
CA ARG A 113 8.11 -6.82 -6.18
C ARG A 113 8.32 -5.65 -7.15
N VAL A 114 7.24 -5.12 -7.75
CA VAL A 114 7.35 -4.07 -8.79
C VAL A 114 7.55 -2.67 -8.21
N LEU A 115 7.13 -2.43 -6.98
CA LEU A 115 7.24 -1.14 -6.33
C LEU A 115 8.69 -0.87 -5.93
N LYS A 116 9.21 0.31 -6.27
CA LYS A 116 10.55 0.76 -5.86
C LYS A 116 10.68 0.82 -4.34
N PRO A 117 11.90 0.72 -3.78
CA PRO A 117 12.17 1.15 -2.40
C PRO A 117 11.67 2.58 -2.19
N GLU A 118 11.05 2.85 -1.05
CA GLU A 118 10.37 4.10 -0.71
C GLU A 118 9.18 4.45 -1.64
N GLY A 119 8.76 3.52 -2.49
CA GLY A 119 7.59 3.66 -3.34
C GLY A 119 6.29 3.62 -2.53
N LEU A 120 5.28 4.26 -3.07
CA LEU A 120 4.01 4.50 -2.40
C LEU A 120 2.94 3.48 -2.83
N LEU A 121 2.27 2.88 -1.87
CA LEU A 121 1.10 2.02 -2.08
C LEU A 121 -0.15 2.68 -1.49
N VAL A 122 -1.22 2.72 -2.28
CA VAL A 122 -2.56 3.13 -1.83
C VAL A 122 -3.53 1.99 -2.08
N VAL A 123 -4.23 1.56 -1.02
CA VAL A 123 -5.23 0.49 -1.07
C VAL A 123 -6.58 1.07 -0.68
N LEU A 124 -7.61 0.86 -1.49
CA LEU A 124 -9.01 1.17 -1.20
C LEU A 124 -9.79 -0.13 -1.09
N ASN A 125 -10.52 -0.33 0.01
CA ASN A 125 -11.38 -1.50 0.21
C ASN A 125 -12.67 -1.12 0.93
N PHE A 126 -13.72 -1.93 0.75
CA PHE A 126 -14.94 -1.83 1.56
C PHE A 126 -14.71 -2.33 2.99
N ASN A 127 -15.41 -1.72 3.92
CA ASN A 127 -15.38 -2.14 5.31
C ASN A 127 -16.36 -3.32 5.54
N PRO A 128 -15.88 -4.52 5.91
CA PRO A 128 -16.74 -5.67 6.14
C PRO A 128 -17.69 -5.49 7.33
N TRP A 129 -17.39 -4.56 8.24
CA TRP A 129 -18.18 -4.27 9.42
C TRP A 129 -19.29 -3.25 9.17
N SER A 130 -19.29 -2.59 8.01
CA SER A 130 -20.33 -1.66 7.62
C SER A 130 -21.69 -2.34 7.59
N LEU A 131 -22.63 -1.86 8.37
CA LEU A 131 -24.00 -2.36 8.39
C LEU A 131 -24.63 -2.28 6.99
N TRP A 132 -24.29 -1.23 6.25
CA TRP A 132 -24.80 -1.00 4.91
C TRP A 132 -24.24 -2.00 3.89
N VAL A 133 -22.93 -2.25 3.92
CA VAL A 133 -22.29 -3.28 3.08
C VAL A 133 -22.85 -4.65 3.42
N ARG A 134 -23.07 -4.95 4.69
CA ARG A 134 -23.68 -6.20 5.15
C ARG A 134 -25.14 -6.32 4.73
N TYR A 135 -25.91 -5.26 4.81
CA TYR A 135 -27.29 -5.24 4.37
C TYR A 135 -27.42 -5.53 2.86
N GLN A 136 -26.61 -4.85 2.03
CA GLN A 136 -26.56 -5.13 0.60
C GLN A 136 -26.11 -6.56 0.32
N TYR A 137 -25.09 -7.05 1.01
CA TYR A 137 -24.65 -8.43 0.87
C TYR A 137 -25.77 -9.45 1.18
N LEU A 138 -26.57 -9.22 2.22
CA LEU A 138 -27.69 -10.06 2.59
C LEU A 138 -28.86 -9.94 1.60
N TRP A 139 -29.10 -8.74 1.08
CA TRP A 139 -30.15 -8.49 0.09
C TRP A 139 -29.81 -9.13 -1.26
N ASP A 140 -28.58 -8.99 -1.71
CA ASP A 140 -28.07 -9.54 -2.98
C ASP A 140 -27.87 -11.07 -2.95
N LYS A 141 -27.88 -11.69 -1.78
CA LYS A 141 -27.87 -13.16 -1.67
C LYS A 141 -29.11 -13.79 -2.33
N LYS A 142 -30.19 -13.02 -2.48
CA LYS A 142 -31.37 -13.39 -3.29
C LYS A 142 -31.17 -13.15 -4.79
N MET A 143 -30.23 -12.33 -5.20
CA MET A 143 -29.92 -11.94 -6.58
C MET A 143 -28.58 -12.53 -7.02
N ALA A 144 -28.34 -13.79 -6.68
CA ALA A 144 -27.23 -14.67 -7.05
C ALA A 144 -26.00 -14.02 -7.71
N ASP A 145 -24.85 -14.16 -7.09
CA ASP A 145 -23.51 -14.04 -7.66
C ASP A 145 -22.80 -12.68 -7.76
N SER A 146 -23.42 -11.53 -7.54
CA SER A 146 -22.72 -10.25 -7.80
C SER A 146 -21.71 -9.84 -6.71
N TRP A 147 -22.00 -10.14 -5.45
CA TRP A 147 -21.16 -9.77 -4.30
C TRP A 147 -20.36 -10.91 -3.67
N SER A 148 -19.97 -11.90 -4.42
CA SER A 148 -19.11 -12.97 -3.90
C SER A 148 -17.66 -12.51 -3.62
N GLY A 149 -17.45 -11.24 -3.39
CA GLY A 149 -16.19 -10.67 -2.90
C GLY A 149 -15.89 -11.16 -1.48
N HIS A 150 -14.61 -11.34 -1.17
CA HIS A 150 -14.18 -11.62 0.19
C HIS A 150 -13.74 -10.30 0.81
N PHE A 151 -14.66 -9.63 1.47
CA PHE A 151 -14.33 -8.42 2.20
C PHE A 151 -13.22 -8.67 3.20
N MET A 152 -12.24 -7.79 3.21
CA MET A 152 -11.10 -7.88 4.12
C MET A 152 -11.18 -6.77 5.14
N SER A 153 -10.97 -7.13 6.41
CA SER A 153 -10.89 -6.13 7.46
C SER A 153 -9.61 -5.31 7.32
N ARG A 154 -9.69 -4.04 7.72
CA ARG A 154 -8.53 -3.15 7.78
C ARG A 154 -7.36 -3.78 8.53
N ALA A 155 -7.63 -4.43 9.67
CA ALA A 155 -6.60 -5.10 10.47
C ALA A 155 -5.83 -6.17 9.68
N ARG A 156 -6.53 -6.96 8.86
CA ARG A 156 -5.88 -7.98 8.01
C ARG A 156 -4.99 -7.36 6.94
N ILE A 157 -5.40 -6.26 6.33
CA ILE A 157 -4.55 -5.56 5.35
C ILE A 157 -3.32 -4.98 6.04
N LEU A 158 -3.47 -4.37 7.22
CA LEU A 158 -2.35 -3.85 8.00
C LEU A 158 -1.34 -4.93 8.37
N ASP A 159 -1.83 -6.11 8.75
CA ASP A 159 -0.98 -7.28 9.04
C ASP A 159 -0.18 -7.72 7.81
N TRP A 160 -0.83 -7.83 6.64
CA TRP A 160 -0.14 -8.16 5.40
C TRP A 160 0.89 -7.13 4.98
N LEU A 161 0.55 -5.85 5.09
CA LEU A 161 1.49 -4.77 4.77
C LEU A 161 2.73 -4.85 5.66
N LYS A 162 2.55 -5.11 6.95
CA LYS A 162 3.66 -5.31 7.88
C LYS A 162 4.54 -6.52 7.50
N LEU A 163 3.93 -7.64 7.11
CA LEU A 163 4.66 -8.84 6.67
C LEU A 163 5.46 -8.60 5.38
N LEU A 164 5.03 -7.68 4.53
CA LEU A 164 5.69 -7.29 3.29
C LEU A 164 6.60 -6.05 3.43
N ASN A 165 6.98 -5.68 4.66
CA ASN A 165 7.84 -4.54 4.97
C ASN A 165 7.29 -3.19 4.49
N PHE A 166 5.98 -3.03 4.47
CA PHE A 166 5.36 -1.73 4.26
C PHE A 166 5.15 -1.00 5.58
N GLU A 167 5.54 0.25 5.62
CA GLU A 167 5.21 1.18 6.71
C GLU A 167 3.95 1.95 6.37
N VAL A 168 2.93 1.84 7.21
CA VAL A 168 1.66 2.53 7.02
C VAL A 168 1.80 3.99 7.46
N THR A 169 1.62 4.91 6.53
CA THR A 169 1.72 6.35 6.78
C THR A 169 0.39 6.98 7.16
N SER A 170 -0.71 6.50 6.59
CA SER A 170 -2.05 6.97 6.94
C SER A 170 -3.10 5.90 6.68
N SER A 171 -4.20 6.00 7.42
CA SER A 171 -5.39 5.20 7.19
C SER A 171 -6.61 6.09 7.38
N SER A 172 -7.51 6.09 6.42
CA SER A 172 -8.72 6.92 6.40
C SER A 172 -9.95 6.05 6.19
N GLU A 173 -11.07 6.46 6.75
CA GLU A 173 -12.36 5.77 6.61
C GLU A 173 -13.37 6.69 5.95
N PHE A 174 -14.22 6.13 5.10
CA PHE A 174 -15.27 6.84 4.37
C PHE A 174 -16.64 6.43 4.89
N GLY A 175 -17.35 7.37 5.54
CA GLY A 175 -18.72 7.18 5.99
C GLY A 175 -19.71 7.84 5.03
N LEU A 176 -20.79 7.13 4.71
CA LEU A 176 -21.89 7.69 3.88
C LEU A 176 -22.94 8.43 4.71
N ASP A 177 -22.86 8.37 6.03
CA ASP A 177 -23.81 9.02 6.94
C ASP A 177 -23.59 10.53 7.02
N SER A 178 -22.52 11.05 6.47
CA SER A 178 -22.20 12.48 6.41
C SER A 178 -23.00 13.25 5.34
N ILE A 179 -24.13 12.70 4.86
CA ILE A 179 -24.98 13.32 3.83
C ILE A 179 -25.49 14.70 4.25
N HIS A 180 -25.56 15.01 5.54
CA HIS A 180 -25.97 16.31 6.06
C HIS A 180 -24.84 17.31 6.31
N SER A 181 -23.59 16.89 6.21
CA SER A 181 -22.44 17.78 6.33
C SER A 181 -21.90 18.12 4.94
N LYS A 182 -22.13 19.33 4.47
CA LYS A 182 -21.56 19.89 3.22
C LYS A 182 -20.03 19.99 3.22
N GLN A 183 -19.38 19.46 4.25
CA GLN A 183 -17.93 19.32 4.37
C GLN A 183 -17.63 17.88 4.74
N GLY A 184 -17.18 17.09 3.76
CA GLY A 184 -16.68 15.75 4.01
C GLY A 184 -15.53 15.77 5.01
N LYS A 185 -15.81 15.50 6.27
CA LYS A 185 -14.78 15.32 7.30
C LYS A 185 -14.16 13.96 7.10
N PHE A 186 -12.88 13.95 6.74
CA PHE A 186 -12.05 12.77 6.86
C PHE A 186 -11.91 12.42 8.33
N ILE A 187 -12.48 11.31 8.74
CA ILE A 187 -12.33 10.80 10.11
C ILE A 187 -11.00 10.06 10.18
N THR A 188 -9.98 10.76 10.62
CA THR A 188 -8.62 10.23 10.80
C THR A 188 -8.48 9.54 12.14
N GLN A 189 -9.04 8.47 12.48
CA GLN A 189 -8.88 7.69 13.73
C GLN A 189 -10.19 7.35 14.47
N SER A 190 -11.26 7.08 13.78
CA SER A 190 -12.42 6.49 14.43
C SER A 190 -12.63 5.09 13.86
N HIS A 191 -12.66 4.08 14.70
CA HIS A 191 -13.19 2.76 14.34
C HIS A 191 -14.70 2.86 14.18
N SER A 192 -15.13 3.46 13.07
CA SER A 192 -16.55 3.62 12.82
C SER A 192 -17.10 2.34 12.22
N PHE A 193 -17.95 1.64 12.96
CA PHE A 193 -18.77 0.56 12.43
C PHE A 193 -19.66 1.03 11.25
N PHE A 194 -19.78 2.34 11.06
CA PHE A 194 -20.59 2.96 10.02
C PHE A 194 -19.80 3.32 8.75
N ALA A 195 -18.46 3.26 8.78
CA ALA A 195 -17.67 3.54 7.60
C ALA A 195 -17.95 2.49 6.52
N THR A 196 -18.24 2.96 5.30
CA THR A 196 -18.56 2.09 4.15
C THR A 196 -17.31 1.50 3.53
N ALA A 197 -16.28 2.31 3.40
CA ALA A 197 -15.00 1.93 2.83
C ALA A 197 -13.84 2.53 3.64
N TYR A 198 -12.65 2.03 3.41
CA TYR A 198 -11.41 2.55 4.02
C TYR A 198 -10.29 2.62 2.99
N ALA A 199 -9.36 3.54 3.23
CA ALA A 199 -8.13 3.69 2.48
C ALA A 199 -6.92 3.51 3.38
N ILE A 200 -5.88 2.89 2.86
CA ILE A 200 -4.59 2.76 3.53
C ILE A 200 -3.51 3.26 2.58
N LYS A 201 -2.66 4.15 3.08
CA LYS A 201 -1.47 4.65 2.40
C LYS A 201 -0.24 4.10 3.11
N ALA A 202 0.67 3.46 2.37
CA ALA A 202 1.85 2.82 2.93
C ALA A 202 3.06 3.02 2.01
N ILE A 203 4.26 3.00 2.58
CA ILE A 203 5.53 3.12 1.89
C ILE A 203 6.28 1.80 2.00
N LYS A 204 6.83 1.29 0.89
CA LYS A 204 7.69 0.12 0.89
C LYS A 204 9.03 0.47 1.52
N ARG A 205 9.36 -0.11 2.68
CA ARG A 205 10.64 0.05 3.33
C ARG A 205 11.58 -1.08 2.94
N ARG A 206 12.75 -0.73 2.47
CA ARG A 206 13.84 -1.67 2.25
C ARG A 206 14.86 -1.45 3.34
N TYR A 207 14.80 -2.23 4.40
CA TYR A 207 15.83 -2.23 5.42
C TYR A 207 17.10 -2.86 4.81
N GLN A 208 18.09 -2.02 4.50
CA GLN A 208 19.43 -2.52 4.28
C GLN A 208 19.95 -2.97 5.66
N LEU A 209 20.08 -4.28 5.83
CA LEU A 209 20.88 -4.81 6.93
C LEU A 209 22.32 -4.37 6.66
N ILE A 210 22.76 -3.31 7.32
CA ILE A 210 24.17 -2.99 7.42
C ILE A 210 24.72 -4.08 8.35
N PRO A 211 25.51 -5.07 7.85
CA PRO A 211 26.11 -6.04 8.74
C PRO A 211 27.01 -5.21 9.67
N LEU A 212 26.67 -5.18 10.95
CA LEU A 212 27.58 -4.71 11.98
C LEU A 212 28.73 -5.72 11.97
N THR A 213 29.77 -5.42 11.18
CA THR A 213 31.05 -6.11 11.33
C THR A 213 31.44 -5.93 12.78
N PRO A 214 31.61 -7.01 13.57
CA PRO A 214 32.09 -6.85 14.94
C PRO A 214 33.42 -6.13 14.83
N VAL A 215 33.47 -4.92 15.39
CA VAL A 215 34.74 -4.22 15.57
C VAL A 215 35.55 -5.11 16.46
N LYS A 216 36.54 -5.79 15.86
CA LYS A 216 37.53 -6.56 16.59
C LYS A 216 38.27 -5.56 17.44
N ASN A 217 37.90 -5.41 18.70
CA ASN A 217 38.70 -4.66 19.65
C ASN A 217 40.00 -5.44 19.77
N GLU A 218 41.00 -5.00 19.04
CA GLU A 218 42.38 -5.38 19.30
C GLU A 218 42.74 -4.76 20.64
N HIS A 219 42.60 -5.54 21.69
CA HIS A 219 43.19 -5.21 22.95
C HIS A 219 44.70 -5.24 22.74
N HIS A 220 45.27 -4.08 22.46
CA HIS A 220 46.70 -3.89 22.60
C HIS A 220 47.01 -4.04 24.09
N SER A 221 47.39 -5.23 24.48
CA SER A 221 48.01 -5.48 25.77
C SER A 221 49.32 -4.71 25.74
N LEU A 222 49.38 -3.60 26.47
CA LEU A 222 50.64 -2.92 26.77
C LEU A 222 51.47 -3.88 27.57
N VAL A 223 52.42 -4.57 26.93
CA VAL A 223 53.47 -5.32 27.59
C VAL A 223 54.40 -4.25 28.17
N LEU A 224 54.28 -3.99 29.47
CA LEU A 224 55.27 -3.23 30.23
C LEU A 224 56.56 -4.03 30.22
N ALA A 225 57.49 -3.63 29.35
CA ALA A 225 58.88 -4.14 29.43
C ALA A 225 59.52 -3.63 30.70
N ASN A 226 59.55 -4.44 31.70
CA ASN A 226 60.27 -4.21 32.93
C ASN A 226 61.78 -4.42 32.66
N THR A 227 62.46 -3.36 32.20
CA THR A 227 63.94 -3.31 32.15
C THR A 227 64.45 -2.71 33.46
N LEU A 228 64.46 -3.50 34.48
CA LEU A 228 65.28 -3.27 35.65
C LEU A 228 66.47 -4.22 35.64
N ASN A 229 67.49 -3.88 34.90
CA ASN A 229 68.82 -4.44 35.06
C ASN A 229 69.53 -3.68 36.13
N SER A 230 69.48 -4.15 37.37
CA SER A 230 70.36 -3.72 38.41
C SER A 230 71.62 -4.60 38.39
N SER A 231 72.64 -4.20 37.67
CA SER A 231 73.98 -4.73 37.80
C SER A 231 74.64 -4.12 39.04
N ILE A 232 74.53 -4.77 40.13
CA ILE A 232 75.41 -4.49 41.29
C ILE A 232 76.58 -5.48 41.19
N ARG A 233 77.70 -4.92 40.75
CA ARG A 233 78.98 -5.58 40.77
C ARG A 233 79.69 -5.16 42.06
N SER A 234 79.74 -6.04 43.02
CA SER A 234 80.60 -5.86 44.20
C SER A 234 81.97 -6.37 43.87
N GLU A 235 82.92 -5.47 43.84
CA GLU A 235 84.36 -5.75 43.98
C GLU A 235 84.64 -6.20 45.40
N LYS A 236 85.38 -7.28 45.54
CA LYS A 236 86.17 -7.52 46.75
C LYS A 236 87.55 -8.04 46.36
N HIS A 237 88.52 -7.32 46.91
CA HIS A 237 89.92 -7.58 47.12
C HIS A 237 90.15 -9.02 47.68
N ASP A 238 91.12 -9.70 47.22
CA ASP A 238 92.50 -10.02 47.58
C ASP A 238 93.05 -10.96 46.55
#